data_e1ee609ce112895f9a9d732ca80314b6
#
_entry.id   e1ee609ce112895f9a9d732ca80314b6
#
_cell.length_a   1.000
_cell.length_b   1.000
_cell.length_c   1.000
_cell.angle_alpha   90.00
_cell.angle_beta   90.00
_cell.angle_gamma   90.00
#
_symmetry.space_group_name_H-M   'P 1'
#
loop_
_entity.id
_entity.type
_entity.pdbx_description
1 polymer ?
#
loop_
_entity_poly.entity_id
_entity_poly.type
_entity_poly.pdbx_seq_one_letter_code
_entity_poly.pdbx_strand_id
1 'polypeptide(L)'
;IDTRNNYEVSIGTFQNSIHPNTRNFSEFPDWVDDHLDTHLENKESKNIAMFCTGGIRCEKATSLLKKKGYKNVYHLQGGILQYLDDVKEEKNLFEGECFVFDKRVALDHELEKGSYSICHACGMPVSIQDQKRKEYREGIQCHFCINQFSDDDRKRFEERQKQIDRSKLEDHKIYID
;
A
#
# COMPACT_ATOMS: atom_id res chain seq x y z
N ILE A 1 6.31 -11.41 -6.96
CA ILE A 1 6.56 -10.80 -5.64
C ILE A 1 5.96 -9.40 -5.63
N ASP A 2 5.11 -9.13 -4.64
CA ASP A 2 4.60 -7.78 -4.38
C ASP A 2 5.63 -6.98 -3.56
N THR A 3 6.24 -5.97 -4.15
CA THR A 3 7.28 -5.16 -3.49
C THR A 3 6.72 -3.97 -2.73
N ARG A 4 5.38 -3.91 -2.54
CA ARG A 4 4.71 -2.86 -1.79
C ARG A 4 4.76 -3.10 -0.29
N ASN A 5 4.39 -2.07 0.47
CA ASN A 5 4.30 -2.14 1.92
C ASN A 5 3.01 -2.87 2.37
N ASN A 6 3.01 -3.39 3.59
CA ASN A 6 1.89 -4.15 4.17
C ASN A 6 0.53 -3.47 4.01
N TYR A 7 0.45 -2.18 4.28
CA TYR A 7 -0.82 -1.44 4.22
C TYR A 7 -1.36 -1.32 2.79
N GLU A 8 -0.49 -1.30 1.77
CA GLU A 8 -0.90 -1.27 0.36
C GLU A 8 -1.42 -2.65 -0.07
N VAL A 9 -0.71 -3.71 0.34
CA VAL A 9 -1.08 -5.10 0.01
C VAL A 9 -2.35 -5.53 0.72
N SER A 10 -2.60 -5.01 1.93
CA SER A 10 -3.79 -5.36 2.73
C SER A 10 -5.12 -5.01 2.08
N ILE A 11 -5.13 -4.11 1.10
CA ILE A 11 -6.35 -3.71 0.39
C ILE A 11 -6.47 -4.27 -1.03
N GLY A 12 -5.39 -4.87 -1.55
CA GLY A 12 -5.43 -5.57 -2.84
C GLY A 12 -4.05 -5.98 -3.32
N THR A 13 -3.98 -7.13 -4.00
CA THR A 13 -2.76 -7.70 -4.58
C THR A 13 -3.09 -8.69 -5.69
N PHE A 14 -2.10 -9.18 -6.43
CA PHE A 14 -2.31 -10.24 -7.42
C PHE A 14 -2.47 -11.60 -6.77
N GLN A 15 -3.34 -12.43 -7.35
CA GLN A 15 -3.49 -13.83 -6.98
C GLN A 15 -2.14 -14.56 -6.97
N ASN A 16 -1.93 -15.40 -5.98
CA ASN A 16 -0.71 -16.21 -5.80
C ASN A 16 0.60 -15.41 -5.70
N SER A 17 0.54 -14.11 -5.42
CA SER A 17 1.73 -13.32 -5.19
C SER A 17 2.37 -13.65 -3.82
N ILE A 18 3.70 -13.52 -3.76
CA ILE A 18 4.45 -13.58 -2.51
C ILE A 18 4.57 -12.16 -1.97
N HIS A 19 4.17 -11.98 -0.72
CA HIS A 19 4.30 -10.70 -0.04
C HIS A 19 5.43 -10.75 1.02
N PRO A 20 6.44 -9.88 0.92
CA PRO A 20 7.55 -9.81 1.86
C PRO A 20 7.17 -9.42 3.30
N ASN A 21 5.95 -8.94 3.51
CA ASN A 21 5.44 -8.46 4.80
C ASN A 21 6.26 -7.30 5.39
N THR A 22 6.75 -6.41 4.54
CA THR A 22 7.56 -5.26 4.92
C THR A 22 6.69 -4.05 5.30
N ARG A 23 7.13 -3.29 6.29
CA ARG A 23 6.48 -2.02 6.67
C ARG A 23 6.84 -0.90 5.71
N ASN A 24 8.05 -0.98 5.16
CA ASN A 24 8.54 -0.07 4.15
C ASN A 24 9.53 -0.78 3.21
N PHE A 25 9.72 -0.21 2.03
CA PHE A 25 10.55 -0.81 0.97
C PHE A 25 12.04 -0.96 1.35
N SER A 26 12.53 -0.23 2.34
CA SER A 26 13.94 -0.35 2.78
C SER A 26 14.24 -1.69 3.45
N GLU A 27 13.22 -2.43 3.90
CA GLU A 27 13.33 -3.77 4.48
C GLU A 27 13.41 -4.88 3.41
N PHE A 28 13.13 -4.55 2.14
CA PHE A 28 13.11 -5.53 1.05
C PHE A 28 14.47 -6.22 0.80
N PRO A 29 15.63 -5.53 0.88
CA PRO A 29 16.92 -6.20 0.75
C PRO A 29 17.16 -7.30 1.79
N ASP A 30 16.85 -7.02 3.06
CA ASP A 30 17.01 -7.99 4.16
C ASP A 30 16.07 -9.18 3.95
N TRP A 31 14.83 -8.94 3.55
CA TRP A 31 13.90 -10.01 3.22
C TRP A 31 14.42 -10.91 2.06
N VAL A 32 15.05 -10.33 1.05
CA VAL A 32 15.68 -11.09 -0.05
C VAL A 32 16.78 -12.00 0.49
N ASP A 33 17.64 -11.50 1.38
CA ASP A 33 18.73 -12.27 1.97
C ASP A 33 18.20 -13.43 2.82
N ASP A 34 17.19 -13.18 3.63
CA ASP A 34 16.63 -14.16 4.56
C ASP A 34 15.75 -15.21 3.87
N HIS A 35 15.05 -14.87 2.79
CA HIS A 35 14.00 -15.72 2.21
C HIS A 35 14.31 -16.20 0.79
N LEU A 36 14.78 -15.35 -0.09
CA LEU A 36 15.08 -15.77 -1.46
C LEU A 36 16.43 -16.47 -1.56
N ASP A 37 17.45 -15.94 -0.90
CA ASP A 37 18.81 -16.47 -0.98
C ASP A 37 18.96 -17.79 -0.23
N THR A 38 18.18 -18.01 0.84
CA THR A 38 18.22 -19.25 1.64
C THR A 38 17.41 -20.39 1.03
N HIS A 39 16.35 -20.09 0.27
CA HIS A 39 15.41 -21.09 -0.26
C HIS A 39 15.56 -21.39 -1.74
N LEU A 40 16.40 -20.65 -2.46
CA LEU A 40 16.59 -20.83 -3.90
C LEU A 40 17.99 -21.35 -4.21
N GLU A 41 18.14 -22.68 -4.22
CA GLU A 41 19.40 -23.35 -4.59
C GLU A 41 19.86 -23.06 -6.02
N ASN A 42 18.98 -22.53 -6.88
CA ASN A 42 19.28 -22.34 -8.30
C ASN A 42 18.83 -20.95 -8.80
N LYS A 43 19.61 -19.92 -8.43
CA LYS A 43 19.35 -18.50 -8.81
C LYS A 43 19.28 -18.27 -10.32
N GLU A 44 19.92 -19.14 -11.10
CA GLU A 44 20.01 -19.00 -12.55
C GLU A 44 18.77 -19.51 -13.29
N SER A 45 18.04 -20.48 -12.74
CA SER A 45 16.90 -21.12 -13.39
C SER A 45 15.53 -20.57 -12.95
N LYS A 46 15.46 -19.85 -11.84
CA LYS A 46 14.19 -19.32 -11.32
C LYS A 46 13.80 -18.03 -12.03
N ASN A 47 12.56 -18.00 -12.49
CA ASN A 47 11.92 -16.78 -12.99
C ASN A 47 11.32 -16.02 -11.82
N ILE A 48 11.74 -14.78 -11.61
CA ILE A 48 11.21 -13.90 -10.56
C ILE A 48 10.55 -12.71 -11.24
N ALA A 49 9.24 -12.58 -11.07
CA ALA A 49 8.49 -11.42 -11.51
C ALA A 49 8.09 -10.57 -10.29
N MET A 50 8.25 -9.26 -10.39
CA MET A 50 7.93 -8.32 -9.32
C MET A 50 6.98 -7.23 -9.81
N PHE A 51 6.20 -6.68 -8.90
CA PHE A 51 5.31 -5.57 -9.18
C PHE A 51 5.19 -4.62 -8.00
N CYS A 52 4.78 -3.40 -8.30
CA CYS A 52 4.35 -2.38 -7.33
C CYS A 52 3.31 -1.46 -8.00
N THR A 53 2.85 -0.42 -7.35
CA THR A 53 1.81 0.47 -7.85
C THR A 53 2.14 1.05 -9.24
N GLY A 54 3.30 1.73 -9.41
CA GLY A 54 3.69 2.39 -10.65
C GLY A 54 5.06 1.96 -11.23
N GLY A 55 5.66 0.84 -10.74
CA GLY A 55 6.91 0.29 -11.29
C GLY A 55 8.21 0.79 -10.65
N ILE A 56 8.25 1.95 -9.99
CA ILE A 56 9.49 2.60 -9.51
C ILE A 56 10.27 1.75 -8.48
N ARG A 57 9.57 1.12 -7.51
CA ARG A 57 10.22 0.22 -6.54
C ARG A 57 10.80 -1.00 -7.22
N CYS A 58 10.13 -1.50 -8.25
CA CYS A 58 10.57 -2.67 -9.01
C CYS A 58 11.88 -2.44 -9.76
N GLU A 59 12.16 -1.25 -10.25
CA GLU A 59 13.45 -0.94 -10.88
C GLU A 59 14.62 -1.14 -9.90
N LYS A 60 14.46 -0.70 -8.65
CA LYS A 60 15.45 -0.92 -7.59
C LYS A 60 15.54 -2.38 -7.19
N ALA A 61 14.39 -3.05 -7.01
CA ALA A 61 14.32 -4.46 -6.64
C ALA A 61 14.95 -5.38 -7.70
N THR A 62 14.68 -5.17 -8.99
CA THR A 62 15.30 -5.93 -10.09
C THR A 62 16.80 -5.71 -10.16
N SER A 63 17.27 -4.46 -9.97
CA SER A 63 18.69 -4.16 -9.91
C SER A 63 19.39 -4.90 -8.76
N LEU A 64 18.77 -4.94 -7.58
CA LEU A 64 19.27 -5.67 -6.42
C LEU A 64 19.39 -7.17 -6.72
N LEU A 65 18.33 -7.81 -7.20
CA LEU A 65 18.33 -9.25 -7.49
C LEU A 65 19.34 -9.61 -8.57
N LYS A 66 19.48 -8.82 -9.62
CA LYS A 66 20.52 -9.02 -10.64
C LYS A 66 21.92 -8.96 -10.05
N LYS A 67 22.22 -8.01 -9.15
CA LYS A 67 23.51 -7.93 -8.44
C LYS A 67 23.77 -9.14 -7.55
N LYS A 68 22.72 -9.77 -7.02
CA LYS A 68 22.78 -10.99 -6.21
C LYS A 68 22.88 -12.28 -7.04
N GLY A 69 22.94 -12.17 -8.38
CA GLY A 69 23.17 -13.29 -9.30
C GLY A 69 21.92 -13.96 -9.86
N TYR A 70 20.74 -13.40 -9.62
CA TYR A 70 19.51 -13.86 -10.27
C TYR A 70 19.49 -13.44 -11.73
N LYS A 71 19.34 -14.39 -12.68
CA LYS A 71 19.39 -14.08 -14.11
C LYS A 71 18.04 -13.68 -14.69
N ASN A 72 17.00 -14.40 -14.31
CA ASN A 72 15.66 -14.25 -14.89
C ASN A 72 14.78 -13.38 -13.97
N VAL A 73 15.04 -12.07 -13.95
CA VAL A 73 14.33 -11.10 -13.12
C VAL A 73 13.56 -10.14 -13.98
N TYR A 74 12.26 -10.08 -13.74
CA TYR A 74 11.28 -9.28 -14.48
C TYR A 74 10.51 -8.37 -13.54
N HIS A 75 9.92 -7.32 -14.09
CA HIS A 75 8.92 -6.54 -13.37
C HIS A 75 7.77 -6.14 -14.28
N LEU A 76 6.62 -5.90 -13.68
CA LEU A 76 5.43 -5.46 -14.38
C LEU A 76 5.64 -4.03 -14.87
N GLN A 77 5.62 -3.84 -16.20
CA GLN A 77 5.81 -2.54 -16.82
C GLN A 77 4.65 -1.61 -16.44
N GLY A 78 4.95 -0.37 -16.01
CA GLY A 78 3.96 0.58 -15.54
C GLY A 78 3.26 0.20 -14.24
N GLY A 79 3.60 -0.96 -13.63
CA GLY A 79 3.04 -1.44 -12.38
C GLY A 79 1.58 -1.85 -12.47
N ILE A 80 0.92 -1.92 -11.29
CA ILE A 80 -0.48 -2.31 -11.18
C ILE A 80 -1.40 -1.35 -11.95
N LEU A 81 -1.11 -0.05 -11.90
CA LEU A 81 -1.96 0.95 -12.56
C LEU A 81 -2.05 0.72 -14.07
N GLN A 82 -0.91 0.49 -14.74
CA GLN A 82 -0.91 0.17 -16.16
C GLN A 82 -1.56 -1.18 -16.45
N TYR A 83 -1.38 -2.16 -15.58
CA TYR A 83 -2.04 -3.46 -15.72
C TYR A 83 -3.57 -3.34 -15.66
N LEU A 84 -4.11 -2.54 -14.73
CA LEU A 84 -5.56 -2.32 -14.61
C LEU A 84 -6.13 -1.57 -15.81
N ASP A 85 -5.35 -0.67 -16.42
CA ASP A 85 -5.74 0.05 -17.64
C ASP A 85 -5.76 -0.89 -18.88
N ASP A 86 -4.79 -1.79 -18.98
CA ASP A 86 -4.60 -2.66 -20.15
C ASP A 86 -5.45 -3.94 -20.11
N VAL A 87 -5.80 -4.45 -18.91
CA VAL A 87 -6.40 -5.78 -18.74
C VAL A 87 -7.86 -5.67 -18.34
N LYS A 88 -8.74 -6.22 -19.22
CA LYS A 88 -10.18 -6.27 -18.96
C LYS A 88 -10.50 -7.08 -17.71
N GLU A 89 -11.56 -6.69 -17.00
CA GLU A 89 -12.02 -7.28 -15.74
C GLU A 89 -12.12 -8.83 -15.79
N GLU A 90 -12.61 -9.40 -16.88
CA GLU A 90 -12.78 -10.86 -17.07
C GLU A 90 -11.46 -11.65 -17.00
N LYS A 91 -10.31 -10.99 -17.24
CA LYS A 91 -8.97 -11.57 -17.22
C LYS A 91 -8.09 -11.02 -16.11
N ASN A 92 -8.67 -10.19 -15.26
CA ASN A 92 -7.95 -9.51 -14.22
C ASN A 92 -7.58 -10.49 -13.08
N LEU A 93 -6.29 -10.54 -12.75
CA LEU A 93 -5.75 -11.37 -11.65
C LEU A 93 -5.45 -10.54 -10.40
N PHE A 94 -5.68 -9.22 -10.45
CA PHE A 94 -5.55 -8.35 -9.31
C PHE A 94 -6.83 -8.39 -8.48
N GLU A 95 -6.71 -8.66 -7.19
CA GLU A 95 -7.84 -8.73 -6.25
C GLU A 95 -7.83 -7.52 -5.32
N GLY A 96 -9.01 -6.95 -5.05
CA GLY A 96 -9.17 -5.79 -4.19
C GLY A 96 -8.92 -4.47 -4.91
N GLU A 97 -8.45 -3.46 -4.18
CA GLU A 97 -8.21 -2.10 -4.68
C GLU A 97 -6.72 -1.76 -4.66
N CYS A 98 -6.27 -0.95 -5.62
CA CYS A 98 -4.88 -0.51 -5.70
C CYS A 98 -4.65 0.74 -4.84
N PHE A 99 -3.83 0.65 -3.80
CA PHE A 99 -3.44 1.80 -2.99
C PHE A 99 -2.66 2.82 -3.83
N VAL A 100 -3.06 4.09 -3.72
CA VAL A 100 -2.38 5.24 -4.35
C VAL A 100 -2.08 6.33 -3.32
N PHE A 101 -1.01 7.11 -3.58
CA PHE A 101 -0.49 8.12 -2.64
C PHE A 101 -1.10 9.51 -2.89
N ASP A 102 -2.36 9.57 -3.32
CA ASP A 102 -3.08 10.81 -3.52
C ASP A 102 -4.41 10.83 -2.73
N LYS A 103 -5.22 11.88 -2.92
CA LYS A 103 -6.49 12.08 -2.19
C LYS A 103 -7.54 10.98 -2.43
N ARG A 104 -7.35 10.13 -3.43
CA ARG A 104 -8.25 8.99 -3.72
C ARG A 104 -8.01 7.81 -2.78
N VAL A 105 -6.79 7.67 -2.26
CA VAL A 105 -6.32 6.61 -1.35
C VAL A 105 -6.25 5.23 -2.01
N ALA A 106 -7.28 4.81 -2.72
CA ALA A 106 -7.33 3.55 -3.44
C ALA A 106 -8.10 3.70 -4.76
N LEU A 107 -7.77 2.87 -5.73
CA LEU A 107 -8.44 2.77 -7.02
C LEU A 107 -8.98 1.36 -7.21
N ASP A 108 -10.17 1.27 -7.78
CA ASP A 108 -10.78 0.01 -8.19
C ASP A 108 -10.22 -0.50 -9.54
N HIS A 109 -10.86 -1.53 -10.10
CA HIS A 109 -10.45 -2.13 -11.37
C HIS A 109 -10.65 -1.21 -12.59
N GLU A 110 -11.51 -0.21 -12.51
CA GLU A 110 -11.76 0.79 -13.56
C GLU A 110 -10.92 2.05 -13.38
N LEU A 111 -9.97 2.05 -12.42
CA LEU A 111 -9.13 3.17 -12.02
C LEU A 111 -9.92 4.36 -11.45
N GLU A 112 -11.16 4.11 -11.05
CA GLU A 112 -12.00 5.07 -10.36
C GLU A 112 -11.67 5.07 -8.85
N LYS A 113 -12.14 6.10 -8.15
CA LYS A 113 -11.92 6.19 -6.70
C LYS A 113 -12.59 5.03 -5.96
N GLY A 114 -11.79 4.25 -5.27
CA GLY A 114 -12.21 3.10 -4.49
C GLY A 114 -12.94 3.44 -3.17
N SER A 115 -13.14 2.40 -2.37
CA SER A 115 -13.96 2.44 -1.15
C SER A 115 -13.18 2.82 0.13
N TYR A 116 -11.86 2.92 0.04
CA TYR A 116 -11.01 3.20 1.20
C TYR A 116 -10.79 4.69 1.42
N SER A 117 -10.67 5.05 2.69
CA SER A 117 -10.14 6.34 3.16
C SER A 117 -8.90 6.12 4.02
N ILE A 118 -8.20 7.20 4.38
CA ILE A 118 -7.01 7.10 5.21
C ILE A 118 -7.32 7.46 6.67
N CYS A 119 -6.76 6.69 7.60
CA CYS A 119 -6.77 7.09 9.00
C CYS A 119 -5.73 8.19 9.21
N HIS A 120 -6.15 9.43 9.42
CA HIS A 120 -5.25 10.58 9.58
C HIS A 120 -4.38 10.55 10.86
N ALA A 121 -4.59 9.56 11.75
CA ALA A 121 -3.71 9.35 12.90
C ALA A 121 -2.51 8.46 12.55
N CYS A 122 -2.71 7.34 11.86
CA CYS A 122 -1.66 6.35 11.61
C CYS A 122 -1.32 6.10 10.14
N GLY A 123 -2.06 6.69 9.19
CA GLY A 123 -1.81 6.51 7.75
C GLY A 123 -2.33 5.19 7.15
N MET A 124 -2.97 4.33 7.94
CA MET A 124 -3.52 3.07 7.43
C MET A 124 -4.79 3.30 6.61
N PRO A 125 -4.99 2.57 5.50
CA PRO A 125 -6.27 2.56 4.80
C PRO A 125 -7.36 1.92 5.67
N VAL A 126 -8.54 2.52 5.67
CA VAL A 126 -9.72 2.06 6.41
C VAL A 126 -10.91 1.94 5.47
N SER A 127 -11.54 0.78 5.49
CA SER A 127 -12.75 0.50 4.72
C SER A 127 -13.99 1.16 5.33
N ILE A 128 -15.10 1.17 4.58
CA ILE A 128 -16.40 1.61 5.10
C ILE A 128 -16.84 0.76 6.31
N GLN A 129 -16.50 -0.54 6.33
CA GLN A 129 -16.78 -1.42 7.46
C GLN A 129 -15.92 -1.08 8.69
N ASP A 130 -14.64 -0.75 8.46
CA ASP A 130 -13.74 -0.33 9.53
C ASP A 130 -14.19 0.97 10.20
N GLN A 131 -14.75 1.89 9.42
CA GLN A 131 -15.31 3.14 9.93
C GLN A 131 -16.56 2.93 10.80
N LYS A 132 -17.26 1.80 10.68
CA LYS A 132 -18.41 1.44 11.54
C LYS A 132 -18.01 0.79 12.87
N ARG A 133 -16.72 0.49 13.03
CA ARG A 133 -16.23 -0.11 14.29
C ARG A 133 -16.29 0.88 15.45
N LYS A 134 -16.50 0.38 16.65
CA LYS A 134 -16.55 1.21 17.87
C LYS A 134 -15.25 1.97 18.14
N GLU A 135 -14.15 1.41 17.69
CA GLU A 135 -12.82 1.96 17.85
C GLU A 135 -12.54 3.13 16.88
N TYR A 136 -13.32 3.25 15.82
CA TYR A 136 -13.09 4.29 14.82
C TYR A 136 -13.59 5.65 15.29
N ARG A 137 -12.71 6.64 15.22
CA ARG A 137 -13.02 8.07 15.41
C ARG A 137 -12.30 8.84 14.30
N GLU A 138 -13.08 9.48 13.43
CA GLU A 138 -12.52 10.22 12.28
C GLU A 138 -11.41 11.18 12.70
N GLY A 139 -10.27 11.14 12.01
CA GLY A 139 -9.11 11.98 12.27
C GLY A 139 -8.31 11.64 13.53
N ILE A 140 -8.80 10.76 14.41
CA ILE A 140 -8.25 10.52 15.74
C ILE A 140 -7.67 9.12 15.90
N GLN A 141 -8.40 8.09 15.49
CA GLN A 141 -7.97 6.69 15.63
C GLN A 141 -8.76 5.73 14.75
N CYS A 142 -8.16 4.57 14.46
CA CYS A 142 -8.82 3.40 13.89
C CYS A 142 -8.43 2.14 14.68
N HIS A 143 -9.01 0.99 14.31
CA HIS A 143 -8.71 -0.29 14.97
C HIS A 143 -7.22 -0.70 14.88
N PHE A 144 -6.48 -0.23 13.87
CA PHE A 144 -5.04 -0.48 13.76
C PHE A 144 -4.21 0.31 14.78
N CYS A 145 -4.64 1.50 15.18
CA CYS A 145 -3.83 2.40 15.99
C CYS A 145 -4.42 2.74 17.37
N ILE A 146 -5.48 2.07 17.78
CA ILE A 146 -6.14 2.35 19.06
C ILE A 146 -5.21 2.27 20.28
N ASN A 147 -4.17 1.44 20.20
CA ASN A 147 -3.20 1.25 21.29
C ASN A 147 -1.80 1.84 20.96
N GLN A 148 -1.67 2.63 19.87
CA GLN A 148 -0.36 3.10 19.42
C GLN A 148 0.00 4.49 19.93
N PHE A 149 -0.98 5.33 20.25
CA PHE A 149 -0.79 6.73 20.58
C PHE A 149 -1.13 7.03 22.04
N SER A 150 -0.41 7.99 22.63
CA SER A 150 -0.68 8.50 23.96
C SER A 150 -1.97 9.32 24.02
N ASP A 151 -2.47 9.58 25.24
CA ASP A 151 -3.63 10.45 25.41
C ASP A 151 -3.36 11.89 24.95
N ASP A 152 -2.14 12.36 25.07
CA ASP A 152 -1.76 13.70 24.60
C ASP A 152 -1.68 13.77 23.08
N ASP A 153 -1.23 12.70 22.41
CA ASP A 153 -1.33 12.59 20.95
C ASP A 153 -2.78 12.65 20.48
N ARG A 154 -3.66 11.91 21.15
CA ARG A 154 -5.11 11.89 20.81
C ARG A 154 -5.76 13.25 20.99
N LYS A 155 -5.43 13.99 22.06
CA LYS A 155 -5.89 15.38 22.23
C LYS A 155 -5.45 16.27 21.07
N ARG A 156 -4.18 16.14 20.63
CA ARG A 156 -3.69 16.89 19.46
C ARG A 156 -4.45 16.53 18.19
N PHE A 157 -4.75 15.24 17.96
CA PHE A 157 -5.54 14.79 16.82
C PHE A 157 -6.99 15.31 16.89
N GLU A 158 -7.58 15.34 18.08
CA GLU A 158 -8.92 15.92 18.30
C GLU A 158 -8.97 17.42 17.97
N GLU A 159 -7.98 18.18 18.41
CA GLU A 159 -7.91 19.61 18.09
C GLU A 159 -7.71 19.87 16.59
N ARG A 160 -6.84 19.08 15.94
CA ARG A 160 -6.69 19.13 14.47
C ARG A 160 -8.03 18.82 13.76
N GLN A 161 -8.74 17.78 14.18
CA GLN A 161 -10.03 17.41 13.57
C GLN A 161 -11.07 18.49 13.77
N LYS A 162 -11.17 19.10 14.94
CA LYS A 162 -12.07 20.23 15.19
C LYS A 162 -11.79 21.42 14.26
N GLN A 163 -10.50 21.71 13.99
CA GLN A 163 -10.13 22.77 13.04
C GLN A 163 -10.57 22.45 11.62
N ILE A 164 -10.35 21.19 11.18
CA ILE A 164 -10.81 20.71 9.87
C ILE A 164 -12.34 20.84 9.75
N ASP A 165 -13.08 20.41 10.77
CA ASP A 165 -14.53 20.44 10.77
C ASP A 165 -15.08 21.88 10.74
N ARG A 166 -14.47 22.79 11.50
CA ARG A 166 -14.80 24.24 11.44
C ARG A 166 -14.55 24.83 10.06
N SER A 167 -13.41 24.51 9.45
CA SER A 167 -13.04 24.97 8.13
C SER A 167 -14.02 24.49 7.05
N LYS A 168 -14.47 23.23 7.13
CA LYS A 168 -15.52 22.70 6.24
C LYS A 168 -16.84 23.45 6.36
N LEU A 169 -17.18 23.89 7.58
CA LEU A 169 -18.41 24.65 7.85
C LEU A 169 -18.33 26.12 7.37
N GLU A 170 -17.14 26.70 7.38
CA GLU A 170 -16.91 28.11 7.03
C GLU A 170 -16.54 28.34 5.55
N ASP A 171 -16.59 27.28 4.71
CA ASP A 171 -16.19 27.31 3.28
C ASP A 171 -14.73 27.77 3.05
N HIS A 172 -13.91 27.79 4.08
CA HIS A 172 -12.49 28.11 3.98
C HIS A 172 -11.69 26.88 3.55
N LYS A 173 -11.04 26.98 2.38
CA LYS A 173 -10.10 25.96 1.89
C LYS A 173 -8.87 25.92 2.79
N ILE A 174 -8.78 24.98 3.72
CA ILE A 174 -7.51 24.60 4.32
C ILE A 174 -6.81 23.71 3.30
N TYR A 175 -5.68 24.17 2.77
CA TYR A 175 -4.75 23.33 2.04
C TYR A 175 -3.98 22.53 3.06
N ILE A 176 -4.37 21.26 3.24
CA ILE A 176 -3.55 20.27 3.94
C ILE A 176 -2.87 19.50 2.82
N ASP A 177 -1.61 19.82 2.57
CA ASP A 177 -0.71 19.06 1.71
C ASP A 177 -0.24 17.78 2.43
#